data_943edb8a3536e25fedb323f952b9e94e
#
_entry.id   943edb8a3536e25fedb323f952b9e94e
#
_cell.length_a   1.000
_cell.length_b   1.000
_cell.length_c   1.000
_cell.angle_alpha   90.00
_cell.angle_beta   90.00
_cell.angle_gamma   90.00
#
_symmetry.space_group_name_H-M   'P 1'
#
loop_
_entity.id
_entity.type
_entity.pdbx_description
1 polymer ?
#
loop_
_entity_poly.entity_id
_entity_poly.type
_entity_poly.pdbx_seq_one_letter_code
_entity_poly.pdbx_strand_id
1 'polypeptide(L)'
;AGNELGGPVGALVATIIAAELGKIVSKETPVDILVTPGVTIISGILAAQFVGPGVSAFMTAFGNLVKTATVMQPLFMGILVSALIGIALTLPISSAAICIMLSLDGLAGGAATAGCCAQMVGFAVLSFCENKWGGLVSQGIGTSMLQMGNIVKNPRIWIAPILTSAIT
;
A
#
# COMPACT_ATOMS: atom_id res chain seq x y z
N ALA A 1 -15.27 6.17 -10.23
CA ALA A 1 -14.67 5.35 -11.30
C ALA A 1 -13.51 4.51 -10.75
N GLY A 2 -12.42 5.12 -10.29
CA GLY A 2 -11.26 4.36 -9.79
C GLY A 2 -11.55 3.46 -8.59
N ASN A 3 -12.43 3.88 -7.70
CA ASN A 3 -12.79 3.11 -6.52
C ASN A 3 -13.66 1.86 -6.85
N GLU A 4 -14.45 1.93 -7.90
CA GLU A 4 -15.29 0.80 -8.35
C GLU A 4 -14.51 -0.20 -9.20
N LEU A 5 -13.54 0.28 -9.99
CA LEU A 5 -12.77 -0.54 -10.93
C LEU A 5 -11.46 -1.11 -10.38
N GLY A 6 -11.03 -0.71 -9.21
CA GLY A 6 -9.76 -1.19 -8.61
C GLY A 6 -9.65 -0.91 -7.12
N GLY A 7 -10.77 -0.56 -6.48
CA GLY A 7 -10.80 -0.17 -5.07
C GLY A 7 -9.93 1.06 -4.78
N PRO A 8 -9.48 1.24 -3.52
CA PRO A 8 -8.65 2.39 -3.13
C PRO A 8 -7.34 2.49 -3.91
N VAL A 9 -6.74 1.35 -4.27
CA VAL A 9 -5.49 1.32 -5.05
C VAL A 9 -5.71 1.74 -6.49
N GLY A 10 -6.83 1.32 -7.10
CA GLY A 10 -7.22 1.77 -8.43
C GLY A 10 -7.48 3.28 -8.47
N ALA A 11 -8.12 3.83 -7.44
CA ALA A 11 -8.32 5.26 -7.29
C ALA A 11 -6.98 6.02 -7.17
N LEU A 12 -6.04 5.51 -6.38
CA LEU A 12 -4.71 6.10 -6.23
C LEU A 12 -3.96 6.16 -7.57
N VAL A 13 -3.88 5.03 -8.28
CA VAL A 13 -3.17 4.97 -9.57
C VAL A 13 -3.82 5.89 -10.60
N ALA A 14 -5.15 5.88 -10.70
CA ALA A 14 -5.88 6.76 -11.59
C ALA A 14 -5.63 8.25 -11.25
N THR A 15 -5.58 8.60 -9.97
CA THR A 15 -5.31 9.97 -9.52
C THR A 15 -3.88 10.42 -9.84
N ILE A 16 -2.90 9.56 -9.67
CA ILE A 16 -1.50 9.87 -10.03
C ILE A 16 -1.38 10.17 -11.54
N ILE A 17 -1.93 9.30 -12.38
CA ILE A 17 -1.92 9.50 -13.83
C ILE A 17 -2.65 10.78 -14.22
N ALA A 18 -3.83 11.02 -13.63
CA ALA A 18 -4.61 12.23 -13.86
C ALA A 18 -3.87 13.50 -13.46
N ALA A 19 -3.20 13.48 -12.32
CA ALA A 19 -2.43 14.62 -11.80
C ALA A 19 -1.22 14.93 -12.69
N GLU A 20 -0.48 13.93 -13.14
CA GLU A 20 0.68 14.13 -14.04
C GLU A 20 0.24 14.67 -15.41
N LEU A 21 -0.85 14.17 -15.98
CA LEU A 21 -1.38 14.68 -17.25
C LEU A 21 -1.97 16.10 -17.08
N GLY A 22 -2.66 16.38 -15.98
CA GLY A 22 -3.14 17.72 -15.65
C GLY A 22 -2.01 18.73 -15.49
N LYS A 23 -0.91 18.32 -14.89
CA LYS A 23 0.30 19.14 -14.71
C LYS A 23 0.96 19.52 -16.03
N ILE A 24 0.99 18.61 -17.00
CA ILE A 24 1.56 18.89 -18.34
C ILE A 24 0.80 20.00 -19.06
N VAL A 25 -0.52 20.03 -18.90
CA VAL A 25 -1.40 21.01 -19.57
C VAL A 25 -1.55 22.30 -18.77
N SER A 26 -1.24 22.27 -17.46
CA SER A 26 -1.34 23.43 -16.58
C SER A 26 -0.43 24.57 -17.03
N LYS A 27 -1.00 25.78 -17.11
CA LYS A 27 -0.36 27.03 -17.52
C LYS A 27 0.01 27.16 -19.01
N GLU A 28 -0.36 26.20 -19.84
CA GLU A 28 -0.12 26.25 -21.30
C GLU A 28 -1.25 26.96 -22.07
N THR A 29 -2.40 27.20 -21.43
CA THR A 29 -3.58 27.77 -22.10
C THR A 29 -4.10 29.00 -21.41
N PRO A 30 -4.67 30.00 -22.14
CA PRO A 30 -5.27 31.21 -21.57
C PRO A 30 -6.48 30.91 -20.66
N VAL A 31 -7.10 29.73 -20.79
CA VAL A 31 -8.30 29.29 -20.05
C VAL A 31 -7.96 28.10 -19.12
N ASP A 32 -6.81 28.16 -18.49
CA ASP A 32 -6.24 27.12 -17.65
C ASP A 32 -7.21 26.64 -16.55
N ILE A 33 -8.00 27.54 -15.98
CA ILE A 33 -8.97 27.25 -14.92
C ILE A 33 -10.04 26.22 -15.33
N LEU A 34 -10.32 26.06 -16.61
CA LEU A 34 -11.27 25.08 -17.15
C LEU A 34 -10.58 23.87 -17.80
N VAL A 35 -9.47 24.13 -18.48
CA VAL A 35 -8.76 23.10 -19.25
C VAL A 35 -8.05 22.10 -18.34
N THR A 36 -7.35 22.59 -17.32
CA THR A 36 -6.62 21.73 -16.38
C THR A 36 -7.54 20.77 -15.60
N PRO A 37 -8.64 21.20 -14.96
CA PRO A 37 -9.60 20.28 -14.35
C PRO A 37 -10.26 19.34 -15.34
N GLY A 38 -10.61 19.82 -16.54
CA GLY A 38 -11.20 19.01 -17.61
C GLY A 38 -10.29 17.87 -18.03
N VAL A 39 -9.03 18.16 -18.33
CA VAL A 39 -8.02 17.15 -18.71
C VAL A 39 -7.79 16.17 -17.55
N THR A 40 -7.66 16.67 -16.31
CA THR A 40 -7.46 15.82 -15.12
C THR A 40 -8.61 14.85 -14.92
N ILE A 41 -9.85 15.28 -15.07
CA ILE A 41 -11.03 14.42 -14.91
C ILE A 41 -11.10 13.38 -16.03
N ILE A 42 -10.95 13.79 -17.28
CA ILE A 42 -11.04 12.89 -18.43
C ILE A 42 -9.92 11.85 -18.38
N SER A 43 -8.69 12.27 -18.14
CA SER A 43 -7.55 11.37 -18.05
C SER A 43 -7.67 10.41 -16.85
N GLY A 44 -8.21 10.87 -15.72
CA GLY A 44 -8.47 10.04 -14.55
C GLY A 44 -9.52 8.96 -14.82
N ILE A 45 -10.59 9.29 -15.54
CA ILE A 45 -11.62 8.32 -15.94
C ILE A 45 -11.03 7.28 -16.90
N LEU A 46 -10.28 7.72 -17.92
CA LEU A 46 -9.63 6.82 -18.86
C LEU A 46 -8.61 5.92 -18.16
N ALA A 47 -7.75 6.48 -17.31
CA ALA A 47 -6.80 5.69 -16.52
C ALA A 47 -7.51 4.65 -15.65
N ALA A 48 -8.61 5.00 -15.00
CA ALA A 48 -9.39 4.07 -14.18
C ALA A 48 -9.97 2.92 -15.00
N GLN A 49 -10.42 3.18 -16.25
CA GLN A 49 -10.98 2.14 -17.12
C GLN A 49 -9.91 1.20 -17.67
N PHE A 50 -8.74 1.71 -18.05
CA PHE A 50 -7.68 0.88 -18.63
C PHE A 50 -6.83 0.17 -17.59
N VAL A 51 -6.45 0.86 -16.51
CA VAL A 51 -5.54 0.33 -15.47
C VAL A 51 -6.32 -0.34 -14.34
N GLY A 52 -7.54 0.14 -14.06
CA GLY A 52 -8.39 -0.37 -12.98
C GLY A 52 -8.60 -1.88 -12.98
N PRO A 53 -8.94 -2.53 -14.10
CA PRO A 53 -9.09 -3.99 -14.15
C PRO A 53 -7.81 -4.75 -13.79
N GLY A 54 -6.64 -4.27 -14.23
CA GLY A 54 -5.35 -4.86 -13.89
C GLY A 54 -5.05 -4.74 -12.39
N VAL A 55 -5.29 -3.57 -11.80
CA VAL A 55 -5.15 -3.34 -10.36
C VAL A 55 -6.12 -4.22 -9.56
N SER A 56 -7.37 -4.32 -10.01
CA SER A 56 -8.38 -5.18 -9.38
C SER A 56 -7.97 -6.64 -9.41
N ALA A 57 -7.47 -7.14 -10.54
CA ALA A 57 -6.98 -8.51 -10.66
C ALA A 57 -5.80 -8.78 -9.71
N PHE A 58 -4.84 -7.84 -9.62
CA PHE A 58 -3.72 -7.92 -8.69
C PHE A 58 -4.20 -7.98 -7.23
N MET A 59 -5.11 -7.09 -6.85
CA MET A 59 -5.66 -7.03 -5.50
C MET A 59 -6.44 -8.30 -5.15
N THR A 60 -7.20 -8.84 -6.11
CA THR A 60 -7.92 -10.11 -5.93
C THR A 60 -6.95 -11.29 -5.77
N ALA A 61 -5.89 -11.35 -6.57
CA ALA A 61 -4.86 -12.39 -6.43
C ALA A 61 -4.16 -12.32 -5.07
N PHE A 62 -3.79 -11.11 -4.63
CA PHE A 62 -3.19 -10.88 -3.32
C PHE A 62 -4.15 -11.27 -2.18
N GLY A 63 -5.42 -10.87 -2.28
CA GLY A 63 -6.46 -11.24 -1.32
C GLY A 63 -6.65 -12.76 -1.23
N ASN A 64 -6.66 -13.46 -2.37
CA ASN A 64 -6.77 -14.93 -2.39
C ASN A 64 -5.55 -15.60 -1.75
N LEU A 65 -4.35 -15.05 -1.95
CA LEU A 65 -3.13 -15.55 -1.31
C LEU A 65 -3.22 -15.43 0.21
N VAL A 66 -3.66 -14.28 0.73
CA VAL A 66 -3.90 -14.09 2.17
C VAL A 66 -4.98 -15.04 2.67
N LYS A 67 -6.10 -15.17 1.94
CA LYS A 67 -7.20 -16.09 2.29
C LYS A 67 -6.74 -17.54 2.34
N THR A 68 -5.90 -17.97 1.40
CA THR A 68 -5.32 -19.32 1.42
C THR A 68 -4.43 -19.52 2.65
N ALA A 69 -3.64 -18.50 3.02
CA ALA A 69 -2.80 -18.54 4.21
C ALA A 69 -3.64 -18.67 5.49
N THR A 70 -4.82 -18.07 5.56
CA THR A 70 -5.69 -18.15 6.77
C THR A 70 -6.29 -19.52 7.03
N VAL A 71 -6.32 -20.40 6.04
CA VAL A 71 -6.85 -21.78 6.17
C VAL A 71 -5.79 -22.76 6.69
N MET A 72 -4.54 -22.35 6.78
CA MET A 72 -3.44 -23.18 7.25
C MET A 72 -3.48 -23.40 8.78
N GLN A 73 -2.58 -24.28 9.28
CA GLN A 73 -2.43 -24.46 10.73
C GLN A 73 -2.10 -23.12 11.42
N PRO A 74 -2.56 -22.92 12.69
CA PRO A 74 -2.48 -21.60 13.36
C PRO A 74 -1.09 -20.98 13.36
N LEU A 75 -0.04 -21.75 13.57
CA LEU A 75 1.33 -21.25 13.58
C LEU A 75 1.78 -20.77 12.19
N PHE A 76 1.60 -21.60 11.17
CA PHE A 76 1.96 -21.24 9.80
C PHE A 76 1.08 -20.11 9.26
N MET A 77 -0.20 -20.11 9.61
CA MET A 77 -1.12 -19.01 9.32
C MET A 77 -0.60 -17.71 9.92
N GLY A 78 -0.24 -17.71 11.21
CA GLY A 78 0.26 -16.53 11.90
C GLY A 78 1.47 -15.93 11.18
N ILE A 79 2.48 -16.75 10.89
CA ILE A 79 3.72 -16.34 10.19
C ILE A 79 3.41 -15.74 8.81
N LEU A 80 2.60 -16.44 8.01
CA LEU A 80 2.30 -16.02 6.65
C LEU A 80 1.43 -14.77 6.60
N VAL A 81 0.36 -14.71 7.40
CA VAL A 81 -0.55 -13.55 7.44
C VAL A 81 0.20 -12.33 7.97
N SER A 82 0.97 -12.47 9.05
CA SER A 82 1.79 -11.40 9.61
C SER A 82 2.77 -10.82 8.58
N ALA A 83 3.53 -11.67 7.90
CA ALA A 83 4.47 -11.24 6.86
C ALA A 83 3.76 -10.60 5.65
N LEU A 84 2.68 -11.20 5.14
CA LEU A 84 1.96 -10.70 3.97
C LEU A 84 1.28 -9.35 4.23
N ILE A 85 0.62 -9.20 5.37
CA ILE A 85 -0.02 -7.93 5.74
C ILE A 85 1.03 -6.88 6.10
N GLY A 86 2.15 -7.26 6.73
CA GLY A 86 3.30 -6.39 6.93
C GLY A 86 3.88 -5.84 5.61
N ILE A 87 4.03 -6.70 4.59
CA ILE A 87 4.42 -6.28 3.24
C ILE A 87 3.38 -5.31 2.65
N ALA A 88 2.09 -5.65 2.75
CA ALA A 88 1.01 -4.80 2.26
C ALA A 88 1.01 -3.40 2.89
N LEU A 89 1.38 -3.29 4.17
CA LEU A 89 1.50 -2.01 4.88
C LEU A 89 2.58 -1.08 4.29
N THR A 90 3.67 -1.63 3.79
CA THR A 90 4.75 -0.84 3.16
C THR A 90 4.44 -0.44 1.72
N LEU A 91 3.59 -1.19 1.05
CA LEU A 91 3.09 -0.85 -0.27
C LEU A 91 2.05 0.28 -0.18
N PRO A 92 1.82 1.05 -1.24
CA PRO A 92 0.75 2.07 -1.28
C PRO A 92 -0.65 1.42 -1.36
N ILE A 93 -0.88 0.46 -0.47
CA ILE A 93 -2.11 -0.34 -0.37
C ILE A 93 -2.61 -0.22 1.06
N SER A 94 -3.93 -0.06 1.24
CA SER A 94 -4.50 -0.04 2.58
C SER A 94 -4.57 -1.45 3.17
N SER A 95 -3.64 -1.78 4.07
CA SER A 95 -3.64 -3.04 4.80
C SER A 95 -4.93 -3.23 5.61
N ALA A 96 -5.46 -2.16 6.19
CA ALA A 96 -6.74 -2.19 6.90
C ALA A 96 -7.91 -2.55 5.96
N ALA A 97 -7.94 -1.98 4.75
CA ALA A 97 -8.96 -2.33 3.75
C ALA A 97 -8.89 -3.81 3.35
N ILE A 98 -7.69 -4.36 3.20
CA ILE A 98 -7.50 -5.79 2.92
C ILE A 98 -8.04 -6.64 4.08
N CYS A 99 -7.69 -6.32 5.32
CA CYS A 99 -8.16 -7.05 6.49
C CYS A 99 -9.68 -7.04 6.60
N ILE A 100 -10.32 -5.90 6.34
CA ILE A 100 -11.78 -5.76 6.36
C ILE A 100 -12.42 -6.56 5.21
N MET A 101 -11.90 -6.45 3.99
CA MET A 101 -12.42 -7.17 2.81
C MET A 101 -12.34 -8.69 2.97
N LEU A 102 -11.31 -9.18 3.64
CA LEU A 102 -11.10 -10.61 3.89
C LEU A 102 -11.74 -11.08 5.19
N SER A 103 -12.39 -10.17 5.93
CA SER A 103 -12.97 -10.45 7.25
C SER A 103 -11.98 -11.18 8.17
N LEU A 104 -10.74 -10.66 8.22
CA LEU A 104 -9.70 -11.20 9.10
C LEU A 104 -10.04 -10.82 10.55
N ASP A 105 -10.57 -11.77 11.27
CA ASP A 105 -10.92 -11.64 12.69
C ASP A 105 -10.19 -12.71 13.54
N GLY A 106 -10.40 -12.66 14.83
CA GLY A 106 -9.80 -13.62 15.78
C GLY A 106 -8.28 -13.69 15.65
N LEU A 107 -7.76 -14.90 15.52
CA LEU A 107 -6.33 -15.18 15.47
C LEU A 107 -5.65 -14.59 14.23
N ALA A 108 -6.31 -14.64 13.06
CA ALA A 108 -5.79 -14.09 11.82
C ALA A 108 -5.71 -12.56 11.87
N GLY A 109 -6.71 -11.90 12.46
CA GLY A 109 -6.69 -10.45 12.69
C GLY A 109 -5.60 -10.04 13.68
N GLY A 110 -5.38 -10.83 14.73
CA GLY A 110 -4.27 -10.65 15.67
C GLY A 110 -2.89 -10.75 14.99
N ALA A 111 -2.68 -11.78 14.18
CA ALA A 111 -1.45 -11.98 13.41
C ALA A 111 -1.20 -10.82 12.41
N ALA A 112 -2.24 -10.37 11.72
CA ALA A 112 -2.15 -9.22 10.81
C ALA A 112 -1.74 -7.95 11.55
N THR A 113 -2.31 -7.69 12.72
CA THR A 113 -2.00 -6.51 13.54
C THR A 113 -0.57 -6.58 14.07
N ALA A 114 -0.15 -7.73 14.59
CA ALA A 114 1.22 -7.96 15.07
C ALA A 114 2.24 -7.73 13.94
N GLY A 115 1.98 -8.25 12.74
CA GLY A 115 2.81 -8.05 11.56
C GLY A 115 2.93 -6.58 11.16
N CYS A 116 1.83 -5.84 11.16
CA CYS A 116 1.84 -4.40 10.89
C CYS A 116 2.70 -3.64 11.92
N CYS A 117 2.50 -3.90 13.22
CA CYS A 117 3.28 -3.26 14.28
C CYS A 117 4.77 -3.59 14.17
N ALA A 118 5.11 -4.86 13.96
CA ALA A 118 6.49 -5.31 13.81
C ALA A 118 7.17 -4.67 12.60
N GLN A 119 6.45 -4.55 11.47
CA GLN A 119 6.94 -3.90 10.26
C GLN A 119 7.23 -2.41 10.49
N MET A 120 6.32 -1.68 11.14
CA MET A 120 6.48 -0.26 11.46
C MET A 120 7.67 -0.04 12.40
N VAL A 121 7.74 -0.78 13.50
CA VAL A 121 8.85 -0.69 14.47
C VAL A 121 10.17 -1.11 13.83
N GLY A 122 10.18 -2.17 13.01
CA GLY A 122 11.36 -2.63 12.29
C GLY A 122 11.95 -1.54 11.40
N PHE A 123 11.14 -0.87 10.59
CA PHE A 123 11.59 0.26 9.77
C PHE A 123 11.98 1.48 10.60
N ALA A 124 11.27 1.77 11.69
CA ALA A 124 11.59 2.87 12.58
C ALA A 124 12.99 2.71 13.18
N VAL A 125 13.32 1.49 13.65
CA VAL A 125 14.63 1.17 14.21
C VAL A 125 15.73 1.21 13.14
N LEU A 126 15.49 0.61 11.96
CA LEU A 126 16.44 0.61 10.85
C LEU A 126 16.78 2.03 10.38
N SER A 127 15.79 2.91 10.34
CA SER A 127 16.00 4.29 9.90
C SER A 127 16.57 5.21 10.98
N PHE A 128 16.70 4.75 12.23
CA PHE A 128 17.12 5.58 13.36
C PHE A 128 18.51 6.19 13.19
N CYS A 129 19.46 5.45 12.61
CA CYS A 129 20.81 5.95 12.38
C CYS A 129 20.85 7.18 11.47
N GLU A 130 19.95 7.24 10.48
CA GLU A 130 19.88 8.33 9.48
C GLU A 130 18.92 9.44 9.91
N ASN A 131 17.72 9.07 10.34
CA ASN A 131 16.60 10.00 10.57
C ASN A 131 16.33 10.33 12.04
N LYS A 132 17.09 9.72 12.97
CA LYS A 132 16.98 9.95 14.43
C LYS A 132 15.52 9.84 14.92
N TRP A 133 15.14 10.69 15.90
CA TRP A 133 13.82 10.69 16.52
C TRP A 133 12.68 11.01 15.52
N GLY A 134 12.93 11.88 14.54
CA GLY A 134 11.94 12.22 13.52
C GLY A 134 11.53 11.00 12.69
N GLY A 135 12.51 10.19 12.25
CA GLY A 135 12.25 8.95 11.51
C GLY A 135 11.58 7.89 12.38
N LEU A 136 11.99 7.75 13.62
CA LEU A 136 11.42 6.79 14.57
C LEU A 136 9.93 7.07 14.83
N VAL A 137 9.56 8.31 15.07
CA VAL A 137 8.17 8.70 15.32
C VAL A 137 7.33 8.60 14.05
N SER A 138 7.82 9.11 12.92
CA SER A 138 7.05 9.11 11.68
C SER A 138 6.79 7.71 11.13
N GLN A 139 7.70 6.77 11.30
CA GLN A 139 7.54 5.38 10.84
C GLN A 139 6.93 4.47 11.89
N GLY A 140 7.30 4.63 13.16
CA GLY A 140 6.79 3.79 14.25
C GLY A 140 5.34 4.10 14.64
N ILE A 141 4.91 5.35 14.51
CA ILE A 141 3.54 5.78 14.83
C ILE A 141 2.75 6.10 13.56
N GLY A 142 3.41 6.66 12.53
CA GLY A 142 2.78 7.03 11.27
C GLY A 142 2.61 5.84 10.32
N THR A 143 3.60 5.61 9.45
CA THR A 143 3.55 4.51 8.48
C THR A 143 4.92 4.12 7.95
N SER A 144 5.14 2.83 7.72
CA SER A 144 6.34 2.29 7.06
C SER A 144 6.37 2.57 5.54
N MET A 145 5.26 3.01 4.95
CA MET A 145 5.17 3.38 3.53
C MET A 145 6.15 4.49 3.14
N LEU A 146 6.58 5.33 4.09
CA LEU A 146 7.60 6.36 3.88
C LEU A 146 8.94 5.81 3.37
N GLN A 147 9.23 4.52 3.63
CA GLN A 147 10.43 3.85 3.14
C GLN A 147 10.32 3.31 1.71
N MET A 148 9.15 3.42 1.08
CA MET A 148 8.94 2.85 -0.26
C MET A 148 9.96 3.36 -1.29
N GLY A 149 10.32 4.65 -1.25
CA GLY A 149 11.35 5.24 -2.12
C GLY A 149 12.74 4.60 -1.93
N ASN A 150 13.09 4.23 -0.71
CA ASN A 150 14.36 3.57 -0.39
C ASN A 150 14.32 2.08 -0.74
N ILE A 151 13.19 1.42 -0.54
CA ILE A 151 12.95 0.01 -0.89
C ILE A 151 13.09 -0.20 -2.41
N VAL A 152 12.53 0.70 -3.23
CA VAL A 152 12.66 0.65 -4.69
C VAL A 152 14.12 0.75 -5.13
N LYS A 153 14.92 1.56 -4.46
CA LYS A 153 16.37 1.71 -4.74
C LYS A 153 17.19 0.52 -4.24
N ASN A 154 16.81 -0.04 -3.09
CA ASN A 154 17.53 -1.16 -2.47
C ASN A 154 16.53 -2.11 -1.76
N PRO A 155 16.02 -3.14 -2.46
CA PRO A 155 15.04 -4.08 -1.90
C PRO A 155 15.50 -4.86 -0.66
N ARG A 156 16.82 -4.94 -0.43
CA ARG A 156 17.38 -5.65 0.74
C ARG A 156 16.96 -5.05 2.07
N ILE A 157 16.64 -3.76 2.09
CA ILE A 157 16.15 -3.05 3.29
C ILE A 157 14.84 -3.69 3.81
N TRP A 158 14.06 -4.31 2.94
CA TRP A 158 12.78 -4.92 3.27
C TRP A 158 12.89 -6.24 4.04
N ILE A 159 14.01 -6.95 3.86
CA ILE A 159 14.18 -8.31 4.40
C ILE A 159 14.09 -8.33 5.93
N ALA A 160 14.77 -7.43 6.62
CA ALA A 160 14.80 -7.42 8.08
C ALA A 160 13.42 -7.16 8.71
N PRO A 161 12.64 -6.13 8.30
CA PRO A 161 11.28 -5.93 8.81
C PRO A 161 10.33 -7.09 8.48
N ILE A 162 10.44 -7.72 7.29
CA ILE A 162 9.63 -8.89 6.94
C ILE A 162 9.94 -10.07 7.85
N LEU A 163 11.22 -10.34 8.13
CA LEU A 163 11.61 -11.39 9.07
C LEU A 163 11.11 -11.09 10.47
N THR A 164 11.18 -9.84 10.92
CA THR A 164 10.65 -9.42 12.22
C THR A 164 9.15 -9.67 12.29
N SER A 165 8.39 -9.27 11.27
CA SER A 165 6.94 -9.51 11.23
C SER A 165 6.58 -11.00 11.16
N ALA A 166 7.41 -11.84 10.54
CA ALA A 166 7.19 -13.29 10.48
C ALA A 166 7.46 -14.00 11.83
N ILE A 167 8.33 -13.44 12.68
CA ILE A 167 8.69 -14.03 13.99
C ILE A 167 7.74 -13.54 15.10
N THR A 168 7.12 -12.38 14.93
CA THR A 168 6.21 -11.78 15.91
C THR A 168 4.80 -12.35 15.81
#